data_8668b88f72c3c2d36d9087f96ed45736
#
_entry.id   8668b88f72c3c2d36d9087f96ed45736
#
_cell.length_a   1.000
_cell.length_b   1.000
_cell.length_c   1.000
_cell.angle_alpha   90.00
_cell.angle_beta   90.00
_cell.angle_gamma   90.00
#
_symmetry.space_group_name_H-M   'P 1'
#
loop_
_entity.id
_entity.type
_entity.pdbx_description
1 polymer ?
#
loop_
_entity_poly.entity_id
_entity_poly.type
_entity_poly.pdbx_seq_one_letter_code
_entity_poly.pdbx_strand_id
1 'polypeptide(L)'
;MIRFFFIIFALVFSSPVFAVEDSTTLEIAPQYKDVKGRAVNNFVKPVPSVFEPKKPTPSRFFSADLSMPETFATTNNLAKKVGSFYRAYGEVIFLQGTIVDSFGVPIEGAVIEIWQTNAAGKYHTLLEANSEYIDKYFSMSGRTITDNLGNYHFITIMPGSNPGRAPHINMNIYSTKFGRLETEMYFADHPYNASDYQYLAYDENERAMVTATVRNSDIMNPDSIKLCTFDIVMKGVHQYKRF
;
A
#
# COMPACT_ATOMS: atom_id res chain seq x y z
N MET A 1 71.80 -16.19 12.76
CA MET A 1 71.29 -15.30 11.65
C MET A 1 70.40 -16.18 10.78
N ILE A 2 69.12 -16.31 11.14
CA ILE A 2 68.16 -17.19 10.46
C ILE A 2 67.20 -16.27 9.71
N ARG A 3 67.19 -16.33 8.36
CA ARG A 3 66.27 -15.59 7.51
C ARG A 3 64.99 -16.40 7.35
N PHE A 4 63.89 -15.88 7.82
CA PHE A 4 62.54 -16.40 7.55
C PHE A 4 62.08 -15.83 6.19
N PHE A 5 61.81 -16.73 5.25
CA PHE A 5 61.11 -16.42 4.01
C PHE A 5 59.61 -16.51 4.28
N PHE A 6 58.89 -15.39 4.19
CA PHE A 6 57.43 -15.39 4.13
C PHE A 6 57.02 -15.65 2.69
N ILE A 7 56.39 -16.79 2.45
CA ILE A 7 55.69 -17.10 1.21
C ILE A 7 54.27 -16.60 1.38
N ILE A 8 53.92 -15.51 0.66
CA ILE A 8 52.54 -15.02 0.58
C ILE A 8 51.84 -15.87 -0.46
N PHE A 9 50.94 -16.73 -0.03
CA PHE A 9 49.97 -17.40 -0.90
C PHE A 9 48.85 -16.41 -1.22
N ALA A 10 48.86 -15.85 -2.42
CA ALA A 10 47.71 -15.10 -2.94
C ALA A 10 46.62 -16.11 -3.36
N LEU A 11 45.61 -16.26 -2.53
CA LEU A 11 44.38 -16.96 -2.87
C LEU A 11 43.61 -16.07 -3.87
N VAL A 12 43.74 -16.41 -5.16
CA VAL A 12 42.88 -15.87 -6.18
C VAL A 12 41.51 -16.52 -6.02
N PHE A 13 40.58 -15.83 -5.38
CA PHE A 13 39.15 -16.19 -5.43
C PHE A 13 38.64 -15.83 -6.84
N SER A 14 38.59 -16.81 -7.72
CA SER A 14 37.78 -16.72 -8.91
C SER A 14 36.33 -16.87 -8.49
N SER A 15 35.63 -15.75 -8.33
CA SER A 15 34.16 -15.77 -8.26
C SER A 15 33.66 -16.37 -9.58
N PRO A 16 32.73 -17.34 -9.55
CA PRO A 16 32.05 -17.72 -10.77
C PRO A 16 31.24 -16.50 -11.21
N VAL A 17 31.65 -15.90 -12.31
CA VAL A 17 30.76 -15.01 -13.05
C VAL A 17 29.65 -15.89 -13.55
N PHE A 18 28.52 -15.86 -12.84
CA PHE A 18 27.27 -16.31 -13.43
C PHE A 18 27.01 -15.36 -14.60
N ALA A 19 27.26 -15.84 -15.80
CA ALA A 19 26.71 -15.23 -16.98
C ALA A 19 25.20 -15.25 -16.76
N VAL A 20 24.62 -14.10 -16.44
CA VAL A 20 23.22 -13.88 -16.66
C VAL A 20 23.07 -14.01 -18.17
N GLU A 21 22.57 -15.15 -18.61
CA GLU A 21 22.10 -15.28 -19.98
C GLU A 21 21.07 -14.17 -20.13
N ASP A 22 21.45 -13.17 -20.91
CA ASP A 22 20.57 -12.07 -21.28
C ASP A 22 19.46 -12.66 -22.15
N SER A 23 18.41 -13.16 -21.47
CA SER A 23 17.20 -13.66 -22.10
C SER A 23 16.38 -12.59 -22.81
N THR A 24 16.94 -11.39 -22.94
CA THR A 24 16.37 -10.26 -23.67
C THR A 24 16.88 -10.11 -25.08
N THR A 25 17.73 -10.99 -25.60
CA THR A 25 17.73 -11.19 -27.02
C THR A 25 16.37 -11.77 -27.39
N LEU A 26 15.42 -10.89 -27.69
CA LEU A 26 14.34 -11.22 -28.59
C LEU A 26 15.02 -11.87 -29.79
N GLU A 27 15.11 -13.19 -29.79
CA GLU A 27 15.33 -13.93 -31.03
C GLU A 27 14.17 -13.46 -31.91
N ILE A 28 14.49 -12.50 -32.78
CA ILE A 28 13.62 -12.18 -33.90
C ILE A 28 13.51 -13.52 -34.61
N ALA A 29 12.39 -14.19 -34.36
CA ALA A 29 12.14 -15.51 -34.91
C ALA A 29 12.56 -15.44 -36.38
N PRO A 30 13.45 -16.33 -36.84
CA PRO A 30 13.99 -16.23 -38.18
C PRO A 30 12.81 -16.05 -39.12
N GLN A 31 12.84 -15.01 -39.95
CA GLN A 31 11.74 -14.72 -40.86
C GLN A 31 11.60 -15.98 -41.72
N TYR A 32 10.60 -16.77 -41.40
CA TYR A 32 10.29 -17.98 -42.18
C TYR A 32 9.85 -17.49 -43.55
N LYS A 33 10.78 -17.61 -44.50
CA LYS A 33 10.43 -17.49 -45.90
C LYS A 33 9.82 -18.82 -46.31
N ASP A 34 8.70 -18.77 -47.01
CA ASP A 34 8.18 -19.99 -47.63
C ASP A 34 9.22 -20.56 -48.61
N VAL A 35 9.05 -21.79 -49.04
CA VAL A 35 9.94 -22.45 -50.01
C VAL A 35 10.13 -21.66 -51.32
N LYS A 36 9.35 -20.59 -51.56
CA LYS A 36 9.46 -19.67 -52.68
C LYS A 36 10.07 -18.30 -52.28
N GLY A 37 10.63 -18.19 -51.07
CA GLY A 37 11.31 -16.97 -50.56
C GLY A 37 10.38 -15.81 -50.25
N ARG A 38 9.07 -16.00 -50.17
CA ARG A 38 8.11 -14.98 -49.78
C ARG A 38 8.04 -14.91 -48.27
N ALA A 39 8.04 -13.68 -47.72
CA ALA A 39 7.78 -13.47 -46.32
C ALA A 39 6.41 -14.07 -45.98
N VAL A 40 6.41 -15.13 -45.21
CA VAL A 40 5.17 -15.60 -44.58
C VAL A 40 4.85 -14.59 -43.51
N ASN A 41 3.71 -13.91 -43.64
CA ASN A 41 3.12 -13.19 -42.52
C ASN A 41 2.80 -14.22 -41.44
N ASN A 42 3.80 -14.54 -40.64
CA ASN A 42 3.55 -15.28 -39.44
C ASN A 42 2.65 -14.39 -38.63
N PHE A 43 1.43 -14.84 -38.44
CA PHE A 43 0.62 -14.38 -37.32
C PHE A 43 1.54 -14.53 -36.12
N VAL A 44 2.17 -13.42 -35.73
CA VAL A 44 2.71 -13.30 -34.37
C VAL A 44 1.48 -13.53 -33.53
N LYS A 45 1.33 -14.76 -33.02
CA LYS A 45 0.36 -14.99 -31.95
C LYS A 45 0.67 -13.88 -30.97
N PRO A 46 -0.30 -13.00 -30.63
CA PRO A 46 -0.02 -11.98 -29.67
C PRO A 46 0.58 -12.72 -28.48
N VAL A 47 1.83 -12.40 -28.15
CA VAL A 47 2.43 -12.86 -26.91
C VAL A 47 1.39 -12.44 -25.89
N PRO A 48 0.76 -13.35 -25.13
CA PRO A 48 -0.21 -12.98 -24.13
C PRO A 48 0.49 -11.88 -23.35
N SER A 49 -0.09 -10.70 -23.33
CA SER A 49 0.50 -9.59 -22.59
C SER A 49 0.64 -10.10 -21.16
N VAL A 50 1.85 -10.40 -20.74
CA VAL A 50 2.17 -10.95 -19.41
C VAL A 50 1.72 -9.96 -18.32
N PHE A 51 1.25 -8.81 -18.70
CA PHE A 51 0.77 -7.72 -17.88
C PHE A 51 -0.71 -7.45 -18.13
N GLU A 52 -1.58 -8.28 -17.56
CA GLU A 52 -2.96 -7.85 -17.38
C GLU A 52 -2.97 -6.67 -16.39
N PRO A 53 -3.71 -5.59 -16.73
CA PRO A 53 -3.80 -4.46 -15.83
C PRO A 53 -4.45 -4.88 -14.51
N LYS A 54 -3.85 -4.49 -13.41
CA LYS A 54 -4.41 -4.69 -12.07
C LYS A 54 -5.74 -3.97 -11.96
N LYS A 55 -6.73 -4.63 -11.33
CA LYS A 55 -7.99 -3.98 -10.99
C LYS A 55 -7.71 -2.83 -10.01
N PRO A 56 -8.24 -1.62 -10.25
CA PRO A 56 -8.10 -0.51 -9.31
C PRO A 56 -8.74 -0.82 -7.96
N THR A 57 -8.15 -0.30 -6.89
CA THR A 57 -8.73 -0.37 -5.55
C THR A 57 -10.13 0.24 -5.58
N PRO A 58 -11.16 -0.43 -5.05
CA PRO A 58 -12.54 0.06 -5.07
C PRO A 58 -12.67 1.37 -4.32
N SER A 59 -13.51 2.25 -4.86
CA SER A 59 -13.97 3.41 -4.11
C SER A 59 -15.01 2.98 -3.09
N ARG A 60 -15.10 3.70 -1.96
CA ARG A 60 -16.19 3.50 -1.01
C ARG A 60 -17.54 3.86 -1.63
N PHE A 61 -18.61 3.19 -1.20
CA PHE A 61 -19.95 3.37 -1.77
C PHE A 61 -20.62 4.69 -1.36
N PHE A 62 -20.30 5.20 -0.17
CA PHE A 62 -20.94 6.40 0.37
C PHE A 62 -19.91 7.49 0.58
N SER A 63 -20.00 8.54 -0.25
CA SER A 63 -19.09 9.67 -0.20
C SER A 63 -19.45 10.73 0.87
N ALA A 64 -20.69 10.78 1.31
CA ALA A 64 -21.12 11.71 2.35
C ALA A 64 -20.76 11.17 3.74
N ASP A 65 -19.54 11.43 4.17
CA ASP A 65 -19.06 10.99 5.47
C ASP A 65 -18.99 12.18 6.42
N LEU A 66 -19.96 12.25 7.34
CA LEU A 66 -19.98 13.26 8.40
C LEU A 66 -18.82 13.11 9.41
N SER A 67 -18.08 12.00 9.33
CA SER A 67 -16.90 11.74 10.15
C SER A 67 -15.63 12.36 9.57
N MET A 68 -15.65 12.77 8.29
CA MET A 68 -14.48 13.38 7.64
C MET A 68 -14.16 14.72 8.30
N PRO A 69 -12.91 14.95 8.75
CA PRO A 69 -12.53 16.22 9.34
C PRO A 69 -12.51 17.33 8.28
N GLU A 70 -12.85 18.56 8.69
CA GLU A 70 -12.73 19.75 7.83
C GLU A 70 -11.28 20.02 7.42
N THR A 71 -10.35 19.70 8.30
CA THR A 71 -8.91 19.84 8.07
C THR A 71 -8.15 18.62 8.55
N PHE A 72 -7.16 18.20 7.76
CA PHE A 72 -6.28 17.09 8.10
C PHE A 72 -5.01 17.56 8.78
N ALA A 73 -4.61 16.88 9.85
CA ALA A 73 -3.33 17.13 10.49
C ALA A 73 -2.18 16.79 9.51
N THR A 74 -1.15 17.65 9.48
CA THR A 74 0.04 17.47 8.62
C THR A 74 1.06 16.54 9.28
N THR A 75 0.62 15.39 9.74
CA THR A 75 1.43 14.37 10.39
C THR A 75 1.03 13.00 9.91
N ASN A 76 1.99 12.10 9.84
CA ASN A 76 1.75 10.68 9.62
C ASN A 76 1.77 9.85 10.93
N ASN A 77 1.87 10.53 12.08
CA ASN A 77 1.77 9.89 13.38
C ASN A 77 0.50 10.35 14.10
N LEU A 78 -0.55 9.54 13.98
CA LEU A 78 -1.84 9.80 14.62
C LEU A 78 -1.86 9.32 16.08
N ALA A 79 -1.00 8.35 16.42
CA ALA A 79 -0.93 7.78 17.77
C ALA A 79 -0.43 8.79 18.81
N LYS A 80 0.09 9.94 18.37
CA LYS A 80 0.54 11.01 19.25
C LYS A 80 0.24 12.37 18.62
N LYS A 81 -0.71 13.08 19.21
CA LYS A 81 -1.03 14.44 18.78
C LYS A 81 0.19 15.35 18.90
N VAL A 82 0.44 16.16 17.89
CA VAL A 82 1.56 17.11 17.87
C VAL A 82 1.49 18.02 19.10
N GLY A 83 2.62 18.17 19.79
CA GLY A 83 2.72 18.94 21.03
C GLY A 83 2.24 18.22 22.30
N SER A 84 1.67 17.02 22.20
CA SER A 84 1.26 16.23 23.35
C SER A 84 2.45 15.50 23.98
N PHE A 85 2.48 15.45 25.30
CA PHE A 85 3.42 14.58 26.04
C PHE A 85 2.97 13.11 26.02
N TYR A 86 1.67 12.89 26.08
CA TYR A 86 1.07 11.56 26.11
C TYR A 86 0.72 11.07 24.70
N ARG A 87 0.68 9.76 24.53
CA ARG A 87 0.17 9.09 23.33
C ARG A 87 -1.32 8.74 23.48
N ALA A 88 -1.97 8.43 22.36
CA ALA A 88 -3.31 7.91 22.32
C ALA A 88 -3.44 6.56 23.06
N TYR A 89 -4.62 6.30 23.58
CA TYR A 89 -5.00 5.00 24.09
C TYR A 89 -5.22 4.03 22.94
N GLY A 90 -4.96 2.74 23.23
CA GLY A 90 -5.18 1.67 22.29
C GLY A 90 -3.90 1.01 21.80
N GLU A 91 -4.07 -0.01 20.99
CA GLU A 91 -2.99 -0.76 20.39
C GLU A 91 -2.38 0.04 19.23
N VAL A 92 -1.08 0.31 19.30
CA VAL A 92 -0.37 1.02 18.23
C VAL A 92 -0.16 0.07 17.06
N ILE A 93 -0.49 0.55 15.87
CA ILE A 93 -0.24 -0.14 14.60
C ILE A 93 0.65 0.71 13.70
N PHE A 94 1.46 0.03 12.91
CA PHE A 94 2.22 0.63 11.82
C PHE A 94 1.56 0.25 10.50
N LEU A 95 0.95 1.23 9.84
CA LEU A 95 0.33 1.07 8.54
C LEU A 95 1.33 1.48 7.46
N GLN A 96 1.54 0.60 6.49
CA GLN A 96 2.39 0.86 5.33
C GLN A 96 1.77 0.28 4.06
N GLY A 97 2.23 0.74 2.92
CA GLY A 97 1.84 0.20 1.62
C GLY A 97 2.47 0.96 0.48
N THR A 98 2.12 0.55 -0.72
CA THR A 98 2.53 1.20 -1.97
C THR A 98 1.32 1.70 -2.74
N ILE A 99 1.48 2.82 -3.45
CA ILE A 99 0.50 3.29 -4.43
C ILE A 99 1.08 3.11 -5.81
N VAL A 100 0.35 2.36 -6.64
CA VAL A 100 0.76 2.06 -8.01
C VAL A 100 -0.37 2.37 -9.01
N ASP A 101 -0.02 2.49 -10.28
CA ASP A 101 -0.99 2.53 -11.36
C ASP A 101 -1.50 1.12 -11.74
N SER A 102 -2.40 1.03 -12.73
CA SER A 102 -2.97 -0.24 -13.18
C SER A 102 -1.94 -1.23 -13.74
N PHE A 103 -0.73 -0.81 -14.08
CA PHE A 103 0.37 -1.70 -14.50
C PHE A 103 1.41 -1.97 -13.41
N GLY A 104 1.16 -1.48 -12.20
CA GLY A 104 2.07 -1.68 -11.07
C GLY A 104 3.22 -0.69 -11.03
N VAL A 105 3.18 0.39 -11.83
CA VAL A 105 4.20 1.44 -11.79
C VAL A 105 3.96 2.33 -10.57
N PRO A 106 4.97 2.58 -9.73
CA PRO A 106 4.84 3.43 -8.55
C PRO A 106 4.35 4.84 -8.86
N ILE A 107 3.49 5.37 -8.01
CA ILE A 107 3.01 6.75 -8.10
C ILE A 107 3.71 7.59 -7.03
N GLU A 108 4.68 8.39 -7.45
CA GLU A 108 5.38 9.37 -6.62
C GLU A 108 4.52 10.62 -6.39
N GLY A 109 4.61 11.20 -5.19
CA GLY A 109 3.99 12.47 -4.85
C GLY A 109 2.46 12.40 -4.69
N ALA A 110 1.89 11.22 -4.57
CA ALA A 110 0.48 11.08 -4.20
C ALA A 110 0.29 11.50 -2.74
N VAL A 111 -0.66 12.40 -2.50
CA VAL A 111 -1.06 12.80 -1.15
C VAL A 111 -2.07 11.82 -0.61
N ILE A 112 -1.82 11.31 0.59
CA ILE A 112 -2.72 10.39 1.28
C ILE A 112 -3.19 11.07 2.56
N GLU A 113 -4.51 11.13 2.73
CA GLU A 113 -5.18 11.60 3.92
C GLU A 113 -5.93 10.44 4.54
N ILE A 114 -5.77 10.23 5.84
CA ILE A 114 -6.51 9.21 6.57
C ILE A 114 -7.26 9.80 7.74
N TRP A 115 -8.41 9.20 8.09
CA TRP A 115 -9.11 9.49 9.33
C TRP A 115 -9.83 8.22 9.82
N GLN A 116 -9.96 8.13 11.12
CA GLN A 116 -10.49 6.94 11.77
C GLN A 116 -11.07 7.27 13.14
N THR A 117 -11.79 6.33 13.72
CA THR A 117 -12.18 6.37 15.12
C THR A 117 -10.98 6.20 16.06
N ASN A 118 -11.10 6.67 17.28
CA ASN A 118 -10.21 6.26 18.37
C ASN A 118 -10.48 4.80 18.80
N ALA A 119 -9.73 4.29 19.77
CA ALA A 119 -9.91 2.91 20.26
C ALA A 119 -11.30 2.63 20.87
N ALA A 120 -12.04 3.65 21.31
CA ALA A 120 -13.41 3.55 21.80
C ALA A 120 -14.47 3.66 20.69
N GLY A 121 -14.10 3.68 19.41
CA GLY A 121 -15.01 3.76 18.27
C GLY A 121 -15.63 5.15 18.06
N LYS A 122 -14.98 6.21 18.52
CA LYS A 122 -15.49 7.59 18.43
C LYS A 122 -14.70 8.42 17.44
N TYR A 123 -15.41 9.15 16.58
CA TYR A 123 -14.86 10.23 15.77
C TYR A 123 -14.88 11.54 16.54
N HIS A 124 -13.95 12.44 16.25
CA HIS A 124 -13.95 13.78 16.82
C HIS A 124 -14.80 14.72 15.95
N THR A 125 -16.09 14.45 15.89
CA THR A 125 -17.07 15.29 15.18
C THR A 125 -17.76 16.23 16.16
N LEU A 126 -18.45 17.25 15.63
CA LEU A 126 -19.26 18.16 16.45
C LEU A 126 -20.34 17.41 17.27
N LEU A 127 -20.86 16.30 16.75
CA LEU A 127 -21.87 15.49 17.41
C LEU A 127 -21.31 14.69 18.61
N GLU A 128 -20.03 14.36 18.58
CA GLU A 128 -19.36 13.55 19.59
C GLU A 128 -18.35 14.34 20.43
N ALA A 129 -18.18 15.64 20.17
CA ALA A 129 -17.16 16.49 20.81
C ALA A 129 -17.22 16.52 22.35
N ASN A 130 -18.39 16.32 22.91
CA ASN A 130 -18.63 16.28 24.37
C ASN A 130 -18.65 14.87 24.95
N SER A 131 -18.30 13.84 24.16
CA SER A 131 -18.22 12.48 24.64
C SER A 131 -17.03 12.30 25.57
N GLU A 132 -17.22 11.70 26.74
CA GLU A 132 -16.14 11.32 27.66
C GLU A 132 -15.19 10.28 27.06
N TYR A 133 -15.58 9.61 25.97
CA TYR A 133 -14.80 8.61 25.25
C TYR A 133 -13.92 9.19 24.14
N ILE A 134 -13.88 10.52 24.00
CA ILE A 134 -12.95 11.19 23.07
C ILE A 134 -11.54 11.16 23.64
N ASP A 135 -10.61 10.60 22.85
CA ASP A 135 -9.18 10.60 23.19
C ASP A 135 -8.51 11.90 22.72
N LYS A 136 -8.23 12.78 23.66
CA LYS A 136 -7.59 14.09 23.39
C LYS A 136 -6.14 13.99 22.90
N TYR A 137 -5.50 12.83 23.05
CA TYR A 137 -4.12 12.59 22.65
C TYR A 137 -4.00 11.98 21.27
N PHE A 138 -5.13 11.53 20.70
CA PHE A 138 -5.20 10.98 19.36
C PHE A 138 -5.42 12.08 18.32
N SER A 139 -4.66 12.06 17.20
CA SER A 139 -4.81 13.06 16.13
C SER A 139 -6.05 12.91 15.29
N MET A 140 -6.74 11.75 15.33
CA MET A 140 -7.92 11.39 14.55
C MET A 140 -7.71 11.35 13.03
N SER A 141 -6.88 12.22 12.50
CA SER A 141 -6.54 12.30 11.09
C SER A 141 -5.06 12.58 10.87
N GLY A 142 -4.58 12.28 9.68
CA GLY A 142 -3.21 12.52 9.29
C GLY A 142 -3.02 12.57 7.79
N ARG A 143 -1.86 13.03 7.36
CA ARG A 143 -1.49 13.17 5.96
C ARG A 143 -0.04 12.75 5.74
N THR A 144 0.22 12.11 4.61
CA THR A 144 1.57 11.80 4.11
C THR A 144 1.62 11.93 2.60
N ILE A 145 2.81 11.79 2.04
CA ILE A 145 3.04 11.83 0.59
C ILE A 145 3.89 10.61 0.22
N THR A 146 3.58 9.97 -0.90
CA THR A 146 4.36 8.83 -1.40
C THR A 146 5.76 9.25 -1.86
N ASP A 147 6.74 8.39 -1.57
CA ASP A 147 8.10 8.50 -2.09
C ASP A 147 8.19 8.11 -3.59
N ASN A 148 9.41 8.11 -4.13
CA ASN A 148 9.69 7.75 -5.54
C ASN A 148 9.41 6.27 -5.88
N LEU A 149 9.25 5.41 -4.88
CA LEU A 149 8.83 4.02 -5.02
C LEU A 149 7.34 3.82 -4.74
N GLY A 150 6.59 4.91 -4.57
CA GLY A 150 5.17 4.87 -4.24
C GLY A 150 4.87 4.47 -2.79
N ASN A 151 5.88 4.35 -1.92
CA ASN A 151 5.69 3.92 -0.54
C ASN A 151 5.07 5.02 0.30
N TYR A 152 4.24 4.61 1.24
CA TYR A 152 3.69 5.47 2.29
C TYR A 152 3.64 4.73 3.63
N HIS A 153 3.57 5.47 4.73
CA HIS A 153 3.37 4.90 6.05
C HIS A 153 2.68 5.88 7.01
N PHE A 154 2.00 5.28 7.99
CA PHE A 154 1.43 5.97 9.15
C PHE A 154 1.70 5.18 10.43
N ILE A 155 1.80 5.90 11.54
CA ILE A 155 1.73 5.34 12.89
C ILE A 155 0.37 5.75 13.45
N THR A 156 -0.45 4.79 13.80
CA THR A 156 -1.77 5.05 14.36
C THR A 156 -2.12 4.03 15.43
N ILE A 157 -3.36 3.99 15.86
CA ILE A 157 -3.88 2.97 16.78
C ILE A 157 -4.91 2.12 16.04
N MET A 158 -5.13 0.91 16.52
CA MET A 158 -6.25 0.09 16.07
C MET A 158 -7.55 0.85 16.32
N PRO A 159 -8.34 1.17 15.28
CA PRO A 159 -9.62 1.86 15.48
C PRO A 159 -10.61 0.95 16.21
N GLY A 160 -11.43 1.53 17.05
CA GLY A 160 -12.61 0.84 17.58
C GLY A 160 -13.73 0.78 16.55
N SER A 161 -14.61 -0.21 16.68
CA SER A 161 -15.84 -0.26 15.89
C SER A 161 -16.82 0.85 16.32
N ASN A 162 -17.53 1.41 15.37
CA ASN A 162 -18.66 2.29 15.64
C ASN A 162 -19.99 1.61 15.22
N PRO A 163 -21.16 2.13 15.58
CA PRO A 163 -22.42 1.44 15.33
C PRO A 163 -22.63 1.02 13.88
N GLY A 164 -22.76 -0.28 13.64
CA GLY A 164 -22.97 -0.86 12.32
C GLY A 164 -21.74 -0.97 11.44
N ARG A 165 -20.55 -0.59 11.94
CA ARG A 165 -19.29 -0.58 11.17
C ARG A 165 -18.22 -1.40 11.89
N ALA A 166 -17.48 -2.19 11.13
CA ALA A 166 -16.23 -2.80 11.59
C ALA A 166 -15.15 -1.73 11.80
N PRO A 167 -14.09 -2.01 12.56
CA PRO A 167 -12.88 -1.18 12.57
C PRO A 167 -12.36 -0.96 11.16
N HIS A 168 -12.19 0.29 10.78
CA HIS A 168 -11.71 0.68 9.46
C HIS A 168 -10.96 2.01 9.51
N ILE A 169 -10.16 2.26 8.50
CA ILE A 169 -9.49 3.54 8.27
C ILE A 169 -10.01 4.10 6.95
N ASN A 170 -10.59 5.29 7.00
CA ASN A 170 -10.98 6.03 5.80
C ASN A 170 -9.76 6.65 5.14
N MET A 171 -9.72 6.67 3.82
CA MET A 171 -8.58 7.16 3.05
C MET A 171 -9.01 7.99 1.86
N ASN A 172 -8.41 9.16 1.69
CA ASN A 172 -8.43 9.94 0.46
C ASN A 172 -7.03 9.93 -0.16
N ILE A 173 -6.93 9.60 -1.43
CA ILE A 173 -5.69 9.61 -2.19
C ILE A 173 -5.82 10.61 -3.32
N TYR A 174 -4.87 11.52 -3.46
CA TYR A 174 -4.85 12.53 -4.50
C TYR A 174 -3.56 12.42 -5.31
N SER A 175 -3.71 12.36 -6.61
CA SER A 175 -2.58 12.46 -7.53
C SER A 175 -2.92 13.42 -8.66
N THR A 176 -2.01 14.31 -9.01
CA THR A 176 -2.18 15.25 -10.12
C THR A 176 -2.34 14.56 -11.47
N LYS A 177 -1.84 13.32 -11.59
CA LYS A 177 -1.90 12.53 -12.84
C LYS A 177 -3.05 11.52 -12.84
N PHE A 178 -3.42 10.99 -11.67
CA PHE A 178 -4.39 9.88 -11.55
C PHE A 178 -5.71 10.30 -10.91
N GLY A 179 -5.84 11.58 -10.51
CA GLY A 179 -7.06 12.10 -9.91
C GLY A 179 -7.20 11.73 -8.43
N ARG A 180 -8.43 11.47 -8.00
CA ARG A 180 -8.79 11.19 -6.60
C ARG A 180 -9.36 9.80 -6.47
N LEU A 181 -8.98 9.11 -5.41
CA LEU A 181 -9.59 7.87 -4.92
C LEU A 181 -10.03 8.08 -3.47
N GLU A 182 -11.29 7.77 -3.18
CA GLU A 182 -11.81 7.66 -1.83
C GLU A 182 -12.06 6.19 -1.54
N THR A 183 -11.42 5.64 -0.51
CA THR A 183 -11.55 4.23 -0.17
C THR A 183 -11.56 4.04 1.34
N GLU A 184 -11.79 2.83 1.80
CA GLU A 184 -11.72 2.42 3.19
C GLU A 184 -10.82 1.19 3.29
N MET A 185 -10.01 1.15 4.35
CA MET A 185 -9.17 0.00 4.66
C MET A 185 -9.77 -0.75 5.84
N TYR A 186 -10.03 -2.03 5.67
CA TYR A 186 -10.47 -2.94 6.71
C TYR A 186 -9.32 -3.82 7.20
N PHE A 187 -9.50 -4.47 8.33
CA PHE A 187 -8.51 -5.36 8.92
C PHE A 187 -8.90 -6.82 8.66
N ALA A 188 -7.93 -7.64 8.22
CA ALA A 188 -8.15 -9.05 7.97
C ALA A 188 -8.66 -9.77 9.23
N ASP A 189 -9.54 -10.73 9.02
CA ASP A 189 -10.09 -11.63 10.04
C ASP A 189 -10.82 -10.93 11.21
N HIS A 190 -11.17 -9.65 11.07
CA HIS A 190 -11.93 -8.97 12.10
C HIS A 190 -13.40 -9.44 12.10
N PRO A 191 -13.94 -9.94 13.23
CA PRO A 191 -15.26 -10.59 13.26
C PRO A 191 -16.39 -9.67 12.82
N TYR A 192 -16.31 -8.38 13.05
CA TYR A 192 -17.35 -7.42 12.65
C TYR A 192 -17.39 -7.13 11.15
N ASN A 193 -16.40 -7.55 10.35
CA ASN A 193 -16.47 -7.47 8.88
C ASN A 193 -17.71 -8.20 8.35
N ALA A 194 -18.11 -9.31 9.00
CA ALA A 194 -19.30 -10.08 8.62
C ALA A 194 -20.64 -9.36 8.84
N SER A 195 -20.65 -8.23 9.55
CA SER A 195 -21.85 -7.44 9.84
C SER A 195 -21.75 -5.98 9.36
N ASP A 196 -20.63 -5.57 8.81
CA ASP A 196 -20.45 -4.22 8.27
C ASP A 196 -21.14 -4.08 6.91
N TYR A 197 -22.14 -3.20 6.84
CA TYR A 197 -22.96 -3.05 5.64
C TYR A 197 -22.20 -2.51 4.43
N GLN A 198 -21.16 -1.69 4.63
CA GLN A 198 -20.32 -1.19 3.52
C GLN A 198 -19.34 -2.26 3.07
N TYR A 199 -18.72 -2.99 4.00
CA TYR A 199 -17.85 -4.12 3.65
C TYR A 199 -18.61 -5.21 2.87
N LEU A 200 -19.83 -5.50 3.28
CA LEU A 200 -20.69 -6.48 2.61
C LEU A 200 -21.20 -6.01 1.24
N ALA A 201 -21.20 -4.71 0.97
CA ALA A 201 -21.56 -4.16 -0.35
C ALA A 201 -20.48 -4.43 -1.41
N TYR A 202 -19.22 -4.63 -1.02
CA TYR A 202 -18.16 -5.05 -1.93
C TYR A 202 -18.32 -6.52 -2.35
N ASP A 203 -17.98 -6.86 -3.59
CA ASP A 203 -17.83 -8.25 -4.00
C ASP A 203 -16.62 -8.92 -3.29
N GLU A 204 -16.47 -10.24 -3.42
CA GLU A 204 -15.40 -10.99 -2.74
C GLU A 204 -14.00 -10.51 -3.14
N ASN A 205 -13.79 -10.23 -4.43
CA ASN A 205 -12.51 -9.72 -4.92
C ASN A 205 -12.25 -8.30 -4.42
N GLU A 206 -13.28 -7.47 -4.37
CA GLU A 206 -13.19 -6.11 -3.86
C GLU A 206 -12.92 -6.08 -2.37
N ARG A 207 -13.55 -6.99 -1.58
CA ARG A 207 -13.22 -7.15 -0.16
C ARG A 207 -11.75 -7.47 0.05
N ALA A 208 -11.17 -8.37 -0.75
CA ALA A 208 -9.74 -8.65 -0.68
C ALA A 208 -8.89 -7.41 -0.98
N MET A 209 -9.34 -6.54 -1.88
CA MET A 209 -8.62 -5.32 -2.25
C MET A 209 -8.74 -4.18 -1.23
N VAL A 210 -9.77 -4.19 -0.38
CA VAL A 210 -9.97 -3.19 0.68
C VAL A 210 -9.56 -3.71 2.06
N THR A 211 -9.00 -4.91 2.15
CA THR A 211 -8.60 -5.54 3.40
C THR A 211 -7.09 -5.58 3.54
N ALA A 212 -6.57 -4.91 4.56
CA ALA A 212 -5.15 -4.92 4.90
C ALA A 212 -4.73 -6.26 5.51
N THR A 213 -3.53 -6.73 5.17
CA THR A 213 -2.90 -7.83 5.89
C THR A 213 -2.35 -7.32 7.22
N VAL A 214 -2.56 -8.10 8.28
CA VAL A 214 -2.10 -7.75 9.64
C VAL A 214 -1.15 -8.83 10.15
N ARG A 215 0.01 -8.43 10.66
CA ARG A 215 0.98 -9.34 11.28
C ARG A 215 1.65 -8.68 12.47
N ASN A 216 2.12 -9.46 13.42
CA ASN A 216 2.97 -8.96 14.48
C ASN A 216 4.34 -8.57 13.93
N SER A 217 4.94 -7.49 14.44
CA SER A 217 6.30 -7.07 14.05
C SER A 217 7.36 -8.04 14.53
N ASP A 218 7.09 -8.72 15.65
CA ASP A 218 7.90 -9.82 16.20
C ASP A 218 7.00 -11.05 16.36
N ILE A 219 7.30 -12.11 15.61
CA ILE A 219 6.53 -13.36 15.64
C ILE A 219 6.60 -14.05 17.02
N MET A 220 7.69 -13.84 17.74
CA MET A 220 7.91 -14.43 19.07
C MET A 220 7.26 -13.65 20.19
N ASN A 221 6.83 -12.41 19.92
CA ASN A 221 6.16 -11.54 20.89
C ASN A 221 4.78 -11.13 20.37
N PRO A 222 3.69 -11.74 20.85
CA PRO A 222 2.33 -11.40 20.42
C PRO A 222 1.90 -9.98 20.80
N ASP A 223 2.57 -9.36 21.78
CA ASP A 223 2.31 -7.96 22.20
C ASP A 223 3.14 -6.95 21.40
N SER A 224 3.87 -7.39 20.39
CA SER A 224 4.62 -6.50 19.51
C SER A 224 3.68 -5.63 18.65
N ILE A 225 4.21 -4.49 18.18
CA ILE A 225 3.47 -3.59 17.28
C ILE A 225 2.95 -4.38 16.07
N LYS A 226 1.70 -4.20 15.73
CA LYS A 226 1.12 -4.78 14.51
C LYS A 226 1.54 -4.00 13.28
N LEU A 227 1.98 -4.73 12.28
CA LEU A 227 2.26 -4.22 10.95
C LEU A 227 1.04 -4.49 10.07
N CYS A 228 0.44 -3.43 9.56
CA CYS A 228 -0.65 -3.48 8.61
C CYS A 228 -0.11 -3.10 7.23
N THR A 229 -0.30 -3.95 6.23
CA THR A 229 0.10 -3.65 4.85
C THR A 229 -1.14 -3.49 3.99
N PHE A 230 -1.24 -2.36 3.32
CA PHE A 230 -2.35 -2.02 2.43
C PHE A 230 -1.83 -1.34 1.16
N ASP A 231 -1.82 -2.09 0.06
CA ASP A 231 -1.40 -1.59 -1.25
C ASP A 231 -2.60 -1.04 -2.02
N ILE A 232 -2.39 0.05 -2.74
CA ILE A 232 -3.44 0.79 -3.45
C ILE A 232 -3.11 0.83 -4.94
N VAL A 233 -4.09 0.49 -5.77
CA VAL A 233 -4.01 0.62 -7.22
C VAL A 233 -4.91 1.77 -7.65
N MET A 234 -4.33 2.85 -8.17
CA MET A 234 -5.09 3.93 -8.78
C MET A 234 -5.46 3.59 -10.22
N LYS A 235 -6.65 4.01 -10.63
CA LYS A 235 -7.12 3.82 -12.01
C LYS A 235 -6.28 4.65 -12.98
N GLY A 236 -5.78 4.02 -14.04
CA GLY A 236 -5.02 4.69 -15.09
C GLY A 236 -3.62 4.11 -15.27
N VAL A 237 -2.87 4.73 -16.17
CA VAL A 237 -1.51 4.30 -16.53
C VAL A 237 -0.61 5.52 -16.67
N HIS A 238 0.67 5.37 -16.35
CA HIS A 238 1.65 6.39 -16.60
C HIS A 238 1.78 6.65 -18.10
N GLN A 239 1.57 7.89 -18.50
CA GLN A 239 1.83 8.31 -19.88
C GLN A 239 3.31 8.67 -19.98
N TYR A 240 4.09 7.76 -20.55
CA TYR A 240 5.46 8.12 -20.96
C TYR A 240 5.37 9.00 -22.19
N LYS A 241 5.82 10.26 -22.11
CA LYS A 241 6.05 11.06 -23.29
C LYS A 241 7.12 10.34 -24.11
N ARG A 242 6.77 9.88 -25.30
CA ARG A 242 7.78 9.49 -26.28
C ARG A 242 8.51 10.79 -26.68
N PHE A 243 9.78 10.87 -26.35
CA PHE A 243 10.66 11.91 -26.85
C PHE A 243 11.04 11.61 -28.29
#